data_aa0b74a6ada5fbfae08db3cebad300e4
#
_entry.id   aa0b74a6ada5fbfae08db3cebad300e4
#
_cell.length_a   1.000
_cell.length_b   1.000
_cell.length_c   1.000
_cell.angle_alpha   90.00
_cell.angle_beta   90.00
_cell.angle_gamma   90.00
#
_symmetry.space_group_name_H-M   'P 1'
#
loop_
_entity.id
_entity.type
_entity.pdbx_description
1 polymer ?
#
loop_
_entity_poly.entity_id
_entity_poly.type
_entity_poly.pdbx_seq_one_letter_code
_entity_poly.pdbx_strand_id
1 'polypeptide(L)'
;MNILILGSGGREHSLAWAVAQNPKCDQLMVAPGNAGIAKIADCVDLNILDGAAVLAFVRSQAIDFVIIGPEAPLAAGVADVLRAADVLCFGPSQAAAQLEASKFFTKSICDAAGAPTAGYGHFTDQPSAADYVRKMGAPIVVKADGLAAGKGVIVAMSEQEALEALDDMFSGEFGSAGAEVVIEEFMEGEEASYFILCDGRDVLAIGTAQDHKRVGEGDTGPNTGGMGAYSPAPVLTDEIAEQAMREIIKPTMAEMARRGTPYQGVLYAGLMIKDGKARLVEYNARFGDPECQVLMMRLGAQALDLLLACAEERLSEVQVNWAADHALTVVMAAKGYPGAYEKGTVISGVNALPDSSSATCFHAGTAQIGANLTAQGGRVLNVTARAASLSEARTMAYDMVDQIDWPEGFCRRDIGWRAL
;
A
#
# COMPACT_ATOMS: atom_id res chain seq x y z
N MET A 1 4.07 24.68 -8.50
CA MET A 1 3.86 24.35 -7.07
C MET A 1 5.10 23.66 -6.53
N ASN A 2 5.46 23.99 -5.30
CA ASN A 2 6.49 23.26 -4.56
C ASN A 2 5.82 22.12 -3.78
N ILE A 3 6.23 20.89 -4.03
CA ILE A 3 5.58 19.69 -3.51
C ILE A 3 6.54 18.91 -2.61
N LEU A 4 6.06 18.45 -1.46
CA LEU A 4 6.78 17.55 -0.57
C LEU A 4 6.08 16.20 -0.50
N ILE A 5 6.81 15.11 -0.77
CA ILE A 5 6.33 13.75 -0.53
C ILE A 5 7.03 13.19 0.72
N LEU A 6 6.26 12.67 1.65
CA LEU A 6 6.79 11.99 2.83
C LEU A 6 6.89 10.48 2.57
N GLY A 7 8.08 9.90 2.79
CA GLY A 7 8.38 8.48 2.66
C GLY A 7 9.63 8.20 1.82
N SER A 8 9.96 6.93 1.63
CA SER A 8 11.22 6.49 0.99
C SER A 8 11.11 5.18 0.21
N GLY A 9 9.93 4.58 0.14
CA GLY A 9 9.70 3.29 -0.51
C GLY A 9 9.53 3.36 -2.03
N GLY A 10 9.25 2.21 -2.62
CA GLY A 10 8.91 2.11 -4.05
C GLY A 10 7.63 2.87 -4.39
N ARG A 11 6.67 2.88 -3.48
CA ARG A 11 5.45 3.68 -3.53
C ARG A 11 5.77 5.16 -3.68
N GLU A 12 6.60 5.72 -2.80
CA GLU A 12 6.97 7.14 -2.86
C GLU A 12 7.80 7.47 -4.09
N HIS A 13 8.64 6.55 -4.57
CA HIS A 13 9.35 6.74 -5.82
C HIS A 13 8.40 6.81 -7.02
N SER A 14 7.40 5.92 -7.09
CA SER A 14 6.42 5.95 -8.18
C SER A 14 5.51 7.17 -8.12
N LEU A 15 5.13 7.62 -6.91
CA LEU A 15 4.43 8.90 -6.71
C LEU A 15 5.27 10.08 -7.19
N ALA A 16 6.54 10.15 -6.78
CA ALA A 16 7.46 11.20 -7.20
C ALA A 16 7.65 11.23 -8.72
N TRP A 17 7.79 10.06 -9.35
CA TRP A 17 7.90 9.91 -10.79
C TRP A 17 6.65 10.44 -11.53
N ALA A 18 5.45 10.12 -11.06
CA ALA A 18 4.21 10.59 -11.67
C ALA A 18 3.99 12.10 -11.45
N VAL A 19 4.26 12.60 -10.24
CA VAL A 19 4.13 14.02 -9.86
C VAL A 19 5.09 14.89 -10.66
N ALA A 20 6.36 14.46 -10.81
CA ALA A 20 7.37 15.21 -11.56
C ALA A 20 7.05 15.41 -13.05
N GLN A 21 6.18 14.57 -13.63
CA GLN A 21 5.75 14.68 -15.02
C GLN A 21 4.63 15.73 -15.22
N ASN A 22 4.00 16.19 -14.16
CA ASN A 22 2.89 17.15 -14.25
C ASN A 22 3.44 18.58 -14.31
N PRO A 23 3.02 19.42 -15.27
CA PRO A 23 3.50 20.78 -15.42
C PRO A 23 3.17 21.72 -14.25
N LYS A 24 2.32 21.33 -13.33
CA LYS A 24 2.06 22.07 -12.08
C LYS A 24 3.16 21.87 -11.04
N CYS A 25 4.01 20.85 -11.17
CA CYS A 25 5.12 20.59 -10.26
C CYS A 25 6.33 21.43 -10.69
N ASP A 26 6.63 22.52 -9.96
CA ASP A 26 7.79 23.37 -10.20
C ASP A 26 9.02 22.83 -9.46
N GLN A 27 8.84 22.41 -8.21
CA GLN A 27 9.88 21.81 -7.37
C GLN A 27 9.33 20.61 -6.61
N LEU A 28 10.08 19.51 -6.59
CA LEU A 28 9.74 18.29 -5.88
C LEU A 28 10.79 17.96 -4.84
N MET A 29 10.35 17.81 -3.60
CA MET A 29 11.15 17.33 -2.48
C MET A 29 10.55 16.03 -1.93
N VAL A 30 11.41 15.13 -1.43
CA VAL A 30 10.97 13.87 -0.81
C VAL A 30 11.74 13.61 0.47
N ALA A 31 11.05 13.27 1.54
CA ALA A 31 11.64 13.06 2.87
C ALA A 31 11.35 11.67 3.41
N PRO A 32 12.34 10.83 3.73
CA PRO A 32 13.77 11.05 3.47
C PRO A 32 14.18 10.72 2.03
N GLY A 33 13.32 10.07 1.22
CA GLY A 33 13.64 9.60 -0.13
C GLY A 33 14.60 8.41 -0.17
N ASN A 34 15.10 8.08 -1.36
CA ASN A 34 16.05 7.00 -1.62
C ASN A 34 16.93 7.31 -2.83
N ALA A 35 17.86 6.41 -3.16
CA ALA A 35 18.83 6.62 -4.24
C ALA A 35 18.21 6.80 -5.65
N GLY A 36 17.03 6.25 -5.89
CA GLY A 36 16.29 6.43 -7.15
C GLY A 36 15.56 7.76 -7.19
N ILE A 37 14.88 8.12 -6.10
CA ILE A 37 14.17 9.39 -5.93
C ILE A 37 15.14 10.58 -6.10
N ALA A 38 16.36 10.45 -5.57
CA ALA A 38 17.40 11.50 -5.68
C ALA A 38 17.80 11.84 -7.13
N LYS A 39 17.38 11.05 -8.14
CA LYS A 39 17.59 11.37 -9.56
C LYS A 39 16.51 12.30 -10.13
N ILE A 40 15.36 12.41 -9.49
CA ILE A 40 14.19 13.15 -9.99
C ILE A 40 13.65 14.19 -9.02
N ALA A 41 14.12 14.20 -7.77
CA ALA A 41 13.66 15.10 -6.71
C ALA A 41 14.77 15.37 -5.70
N ASP A 42 14.65 16.45 -4.92
CA ASP A 42 15.54 16.75 -3.81
C ASP A 42 15.19 15.89 -2.61
N CYS A 43 16.06 14.97 -2.21
CA CYS A 43 15.90 14.17 -0.99
C CYS A 43 16.35 14.99 0.22
N VAL A 44 15.50 15.05 1.26
CA VAL A 44 15.74 15.88 2.45
C VAL A 44 15.64 15.03 3.73
N ASP A 45 16.58 15.23 4.63
CA ASP A 45 16.56 14.58 5.94
C ASP A 45 15.55 15.28 6.86
N LEU A 46 14.45 14.61 7.15
CA LEU A 46 13.34 15.13 7.96
C LEU A 46 12.69 14.00 8.74
N ASN A 47 12.43 14.21 10.03
CA ASN A 47 11.61 13.29 10.81
C ASN A 47 10.13 13.42 10.41
N ILE A 48 9.69 12.54 9.53
CA ILE A 48 8.32 12.56 8.98
C ILE A 48 7.24 12.14 9.97
N LEU A 49 7.60 11.69 11.17
CA LEU A 49 6.65 11.37 12.25
C LEU A 49 6.39 12.56 13.16
N ASP A 50 7.21 13.60 13.08
CA ASP A 50 7.07 14.83 13.86
C ASP A 50 6.34 15.89 13.03
N GLY A 51 5.03 16.05 13.26
CA GLY A 51 4.21 17.02 12.55
C GLY A 51 4.68 18.46 12.71
N ALA A 52 5.30 18.83 13.85
CA ALA A 52 5.84 20.17 14.07
C ALA A 52 7.10 20.40 13.22
N ALA A 53 7.98 19.39 13.14
CA ALA A 53 9.17 19.46 12.28
C ALA A 53 8.77 19.52 10.80
N VAL A 54 7.79 18.72 10.36
CA VAL A 54 7.27 18.77 8.98
C VAL A 54 6.66 20.14 8.68
N LEU A 55 5.84 20.71 9.56
CA LEU A 55 5.25 22.03 9.36
C LEU A 55 6.31 23.14 9.30
N ALA A 56 7.33 23.08 10.15
CA ALA A 56 8.44 24.04 10.12
C ALA A 56 9.21 23.98 8.78
N PHE A 57 9.45 22.77 8.27
CA PHE A 57 10.08 22.55 6.97
C PHE A 57 9.20 23.10 5.82
N VAL A 58 7.91 22.76 5.80
CA VAL A 58 6.93 23.25 4.82
C VAL A 58 6.96 24.78 4.71
N ARG A 59 6.96 25.47 5.85
CA ARG A 59 7.03 26.95 5.89
C ARG A 59 8.38 27.49 5.42
N SER A 60 9.48 26.84 5.78
CA SER A 60 10.84 27.30 5.41
C SER A 60 11.14 27.15 3.92
N GLN A 61 10.54 26.14 3.27
CA GLN A 61 10.74 25.83 1.85
C GLN A 61 9.57 26.30 0.96
N ALA A 62 8.60 27.03 1.53
CA ALA A 62 7.40 27.48 0.82
C ALA A 62 6.72 26.34 0.03
N ILE A 63 6.49 25.21 0.70
CA ILE A 63 5.79 24.04 0.12
C ILE A 63 4.30 24.36 0.01
N ASP A 64 3.75 24.15 -1.18
CA ASP A 64 2.33 24.39 -1.47
C ASP A 64 1.47 23.15 -1.18
N PHE A 65 2.03 21.95 -1.34
CA PHE A 65 1.28 20.70 -1.22
C PHE A 65 2.13 19.58 -0.61
N VAL A 66 1.57 18.85 0.37
CA VAL A 66 2.23 17.70 1.01
C VAL A 66 1.48 16.41 0.68
N ILE A 67 2.20 15.40 0.21
CA ILE A 67 1.68 14.05 -0.05
C ILE A 67 2.27 13.10 1.00
N ILE A 68 1.42 12.47 1.82
CA ILE A 68 1.86 11.50 2.83
C ILE A 68 1.77 10.10 2.23
N GLY A 69 2.93 9.45 2.04
CA GLY A 69 3.02 8.13 1.43
C GLY A 69 2.72 6.98 2.41
N PRO A 70 3.47 6.83 3.54
CA PRO A 70 3.33 5.71 4.45
C PRO A 70 2.27 5.93 5.53
N GLU A 71 1.86 4.84 6.19
CA GLU A 71 0.86 4.84 7.26
C GLU A 71 1.34 5.48 8.58
N ALA A 72 2.63 5.37 8.90
CA ALA A 72 3.13 5.81 10.19
C ALA A 72 2.97 7.32 10.46
N PRO A 73 3.27 8.24 9.53
CA PRO A 73 2.98 9.68 9.70
C PRO A 73 1.49 9.97 9.80
N LEU A 74 0.62 9.19 9.13
CA LEU A 74 -0.84 9.34 9.21
C LEU A 74 -1.32 8.99 10.62
N ALA A 75 -0.86 7.86 11.15
CA ALA A 75 -1.15 7.41 12.52
C ALA A 75 -0.58 8.36 13.58
N ALA A 76 0.53 9.07 13.27
CA ALA A 76 1.12 10.10 14.13
C ALA A 76 0.37 11.46 14.06
N GLY A 77 -0.62 11.62 13.17
CA GLY A 77 -1.40 12.85 13.07
C GLY A 77 -0.72 13.99 12.30
N VAL A 78 0.26 13.70 11.46
CA VAL A 78 0.97 14.73 10.67
C VAL A 78 0.00 15.49 9.76
N ALA A 79 -0.98 14.80 9.15
CA ALA A 79 -2.00 15.44 8.33
C ALA A 79 -2.84 16.46 9.12
N ASP A 80 -3.16 16.14 10.39
CA ASP A 80 -3.95 17.03 11.26
C ASP A 80 -3.17 18.30 11.57
N VAL A 81 -1.87 18.20 11.88
CA VAL A 81 -0.99 19.36 12.15
C VAL A 81 -0.89 20.27 10.92
N LEU A 82 -0.75 19.69 9.72
CA LEU A 82 -0.64 20.44 8.48
C LEU A 82 -1.95 21.18 8.15
N ARG A 83 -3.10 20.50 8.22
CA ARG A 83 -4.41 21.10 7.97
C ARG A 83 -4.77 22.18 8.97
N ALA A 84 -4.44 21.99 10.26
CA ALA A 84 -4.65 23.01 11.28
C ALA A 84 -3.82 24.30 11.05
N ALA A 85 -2.81 24.23 10.19
CA ALA A 85 -1.98 25.35 9.77
C ALA A 85 -2.27 25.83 8.32
N ASP A 86 -3.43 25.44 7.76
CA ASP A 86 -3.90 25.76 6.40
C ASP A 86 -2.92 25.28 5.29
N VAL A 87 -2.17 24.20 5.54
CA VAL A 87 -1.33 23.55 4.54
C VAL A 87 -2.11 22.48 3.81
N LEU A 88 -2.16 22.56 2.47
CA LEU A 88 -2.81 21.56 1.64
C LEU A 88 -2.06 20.22 1.78
N CYS A 89 -2.82 19.16 2.12
CA CYS A 89 -2.23 17.86 2.45
C CYS A 89 -3.09 16.71 1.93
N PHE A 90 -2.46 15.76 1.25
CA PHE A 90 -3.07 14.49 0.84
C PHE A 90 -2.72 13.39 1.84
N GLY A 91 -3.75 12.81 2.43
CA GLY A 91 -3.70 11.74 3.42
C GLY A 91 -4.78 11.92 4.49
N PRO A 92 -5.35 10.87 5.08
CA PRO A 92 -6.40 10.96 6.09
C PRO A 92 -5.89 11.58 7.40
N SER A 93 -6.82 12.09 8.21
CA SER A 93 -6.55 12.47 9.59
C SER A 93 -6.14 11.26 10.43
N GLN A 94 -5.53 11.49 11.60
CA GLN A 94 -5.20 10.42 12.55
C GLN A 94 -6.43 9.57 12.90
N ALA A 95 -7.57 10.22 13.15
CA ALA A 95 -8.81 9.53 13.46
C ALA A 95 -9.33 8.69 12.30
N ALA A 96 -9.23 9.17 11.05
CA ALA A 96 -9.65 8.42 9.87
C ALA A 96 -8.65 7.31 9.50
N ALA A 97 -7.36 7.48 9.78
CA ALA A 97 -6.32 6.47 9.58
C ALA A 97 -6.51 5.23 10.49
N GLN A 98 -7.40 5.28 11.49
CA GLN A 98 -7.79 4.11 12.27
C GLN A 98 -8.40 2.99 11.41
N LEU A 99 -8.90 3.27 10.21
CA LEU A 99 -9.32 2.24 9.25
C LEU A 99 -8.19 1.27 8.86
N GLU A 100 -6.91 1.67 8.97
CA GLU A 100 -5.77 0.75 8.81
C GLU A 100 -5.14 0.40 10.16
N ALA A 101 -5.05 1.38 11.07
CA ALA A 101 -4.33 1.25 12.32
C ALA A 101 -5.01 0.29 13.31
N SER A 102 -6.33 0.11 13.25
CA SER A 102 -7.09 -0.84 14.09
C SER A 102 -8.05 -1.67 13.26
N LYS A 103 -7.86 -2.99 13.30
CA LYS A 103 -8.74 -3.95 12.62
C LYS A 103 -10.10 -4.00 13.29
N PHE A 104 -10.13 -3.88 14.62
CA PHE A 104 -11.38 -3.81 15.37
C PHE A 104 -12.17 -2.54 15.04
N PHE A 105 -11.50 -1.39 14.91
CA PHE A 105 -12.16 -0.17 14.44
C PHE A 105 -12.80 -0.38 13.08
N THR A 106 -12.07 -0.94 12.12
CA THR A 106 -12.59 -1.26 10.77
C THR A 106 -13.80 -2.18 10.85
N LYS A 107 -13.75 -3.25 11.66
CA LYS A 107 -14.89 -4.15 11.84
C LYS A 107 -16.10 -3.43 12.43
N SER A 108 -15.90 -2.56 13.43
CA SER A 108 -16.97 -1.75 14.03
C SER A 108 -17.63 -0.78 13.03
N ILE A 109 -16.84 -0.26 12.07
CA ILE A 109 -17.35 0.54 10.96
C ILE A 109 -18.16 -0.34 10.01
N CYS A 110 -17.64 -1.50 9.61
CA CYS A 110 -18.33 -2.43 8.72
C CYS A 110 -19.68 -2.87 9.30
N ASP A 111 -19.74 -3.23 10.57
CA ASP A 111 -20.99 -3.62 11.25
C ASP A 111 -22.02 -2.48 11.22
N ALA A 112 -21.61 -1.27 11.57
CA ALA A 112 -22.49 -0.10 11.58
C ALA A 112 -22.94 0.34 10.18
N ALA A 113 -22.07 0.16 9.18
CA ALA A 113 -22.34 0.48 7.78
C ALA A 113 -23.09 -0.64 7.03
N GLY A 114 -23.17 -1.86 7.60
CA GLY A 114 -23.67 -3.05 6.92
C GLY A 114 -22.78 -3.51 5.76
N ALA A 115 -21.48 -3.15 5.78
CA ALA A 115 -20.53 -3.51 4.74
C ALA A 115 -20.11 -4.99 4.87
N PRO A 116 -20.21 -5.80 3.80
CA PRO A 116 -19.88 -7.23 3.86
C PRO A 116 -18.38 -7.44 4.10
N THR A 117 -18.07 -8.12 5.20
CA THR A 117 -16.71 -8.49 5.63
C THR A 117 -16.72 -9.86 6.30
N ALA A 118 -15.55 -10.39 6.69
CA ALA A 118 -15.45 -11.62 7.46
C ALA A 118 -16.15 -11.50 8.82
N GLY A 119 -16.87 -12.56 9.23
CA GLY A 119 -17.32 -12.69 10.61
C GLY A 119 -16.14 -12.72 11.56
N TYR A 120 -16.25 -12.12 12.75
CA TYR A 120 -15.10 -11.94 13.64
C TYR A 120 -15.44 -11.98 15.13
N GLY A 121 -14.40 -12.16 15.96
CA GLY A 121 -14.39 -11.91 17.38
C GLY A 121 -13.21 -11.00 17.76
N HIS A 122 -13.39 -10.15 18.76
CA HIS A 122 -12.34 -9.27 19.29
C HIS A 122 -12.01 -9.65 20.72
N PHE A 123 -10.72 -9.76 21.07
CA PHE A 123 -10.24 -10.29 22.34
C PHE A 123 -9.07 -9.47 22.88
N THR A 124 -9.13 -9.22 24.18
CA THR A 124 -8.07 -8.53 24.95
C THR A 124 -7.34 -9.50 25.90
N ASP A 125 -7.72 -10.76 25.89
CA ASP A 125 -7.08 -11.81 26.67
C ASP A 125 -7.00 -13.13 25.90
N GLN A 126 -5.91 -13.83 26.11
CA GLN A 126 -5.62 -15.09 25.40
C GLN A 126 -6.60 -16.23 25.73
N PRO A 127 -7.05 -16.47 26.99
CA PRO A 127 -7.99 -17.56 27.27
C PRO A 127 -9.31 -17.43 26.50
N SER A 128 -9.90 -16.24 26.46
CA SER A 128 -11.14 -15.98 25.72
C SER A 128 -10.94 -16.16 24.21
N ALA A 129 -9.80 -15.71 23.67
CA ALA A 129 -9.44 -15.88 22.26
C ALA A 129 -9.29 -17.37 21.90
N ALA A 130 -8.59 -18.15 22.76
CA ALA A 130 -8.41 -19.58 22.56
C ALA A 130 -9.72 -20.36 22.61
N ASP A 131 -10.65 -19.99 23.50
CA ASP A 131 -11.98 -20.62 23.57
C ASP A 131 -12.81 -20.33 22.32
N TYR A 132 -12.66 -19.12 21.75
CA TYR A 132 -13.29 -18.77 20.48
C TYR A 132 -12.73 -19.60 19.32
N VAL A 133 -11.39 -19.76 19.22
CA VAL A 133 -10.74 -20.61 18.22
C VAL A 133 -11.26 -22.06 18.31
N ARG A 134 -11.29 -22.64 19.50
CA ARG A 134 -11.80 -24.01 19.71
C ARG A 134 -13.25 -24.17 19.31
N LYS A 135 -14.08 -23.14 19.53
CA LYS A 135 -15.49 -23.12 19.14
C LYS A 135 -15.70 -23.02 17.65
N MET A 136 -14.92 -22.16 16.97
CA MET A 136 -15.09 -21.89 15.54
C MET A 136 -14.40 -22.93 14.66
N GLY A 137 -13.28 -23.51 15.14
CA GLY A 137 -12.45 -24.43 14.38
C GLY A 137 -11.56 -23.73 13.36
N ALA A 138 -10.87 -24.52 12.54
CA ALA A 138 -10.00 -24.04 11.46
C ALA A 138 -10.58 -24.49 10.09
N PRO A 139 -10.23 -23.80 8.97
CA PRO A 139 -9.30 -22.66 8.90
C PRO A 139 -9.87 -21.36 9.49
N ILE A 140 -8.98 -20.54 10.08
CA ILE A 140 -9.34 -19.29 10.75
C ILE A 140 -8.20 -18.27 10.61
N VAL A 141 -8.48 -16.98 10.73
CA VAL A 141 -7.46 -15.94 10.58
C VAL A 141 -7.30 -15.20 11.91
N VAL A 142 -6.08 -15.18 12.44
CA VAL A 142 -5.72 -14.47 13.68
C VAL A 142 -4.92 -13.22 13.31
N LYS A 143 -5.40 -12.05 13.78
CA LYS A 143 -4.82 -10.74 13.44
C LYS A 143 -4.51 -9.95 14.72
N ALA A 144 -3.30 -9.46 14.87
CA ALA A 144 -2.98 -8.47 15.89
C ALA A 144 -3.71 -7.15 15.57
N ASP A 145 -4.31 -6.49 16.58
CA ASP A 145 -4.97 -5.21 16.39
C ASP A 145 -3.95 -4.06 16.53
N GLY A 146 -3.45 -3.58 15.41
CA GLY A 146 -2.45 -2.54 15.31
C GLY A 146 -1.62 -2.63 14.04
N LEU A 147 -0.72 -1.66 13.85
CA LEU A 147 0.24 -1.64 12.75
C LEU A 147 1.37 -2.65 13.03
N ALA A 148 1.39 -3.75 12.30
CA ALA A 148 2.37 -4.83 12.44
C ALA A 148 3.17 -5.10 11.15
N ALA A 149 3.24 -4.13 10.23
CA ALA A 149 3.99 -4.20 8.96
C ALA A 149 3.72 -5.48 8.15
N GLY A 150 2.45 -5.93 8.11
CA GLY A 150 2.03 -7.14 7.39
C GLY A 150 2.38 -8.48 8.08
N LYS A 151 3.04 -8.46 9.24
CA LYS A 151 3.43 -9.67 9.99
C LYS A 151 2.40 -10.10 11.03
N GLY A 152 1.48 -9.22 11.41
CA GLY A 152 0.46 -9.48 12.43
C GLY A 152 -0.78 -10.21 11.92
N VAL A 153 -0.71 -10.93 10.79
CA VAL A 153 -1.83 -11.69 10.22
C VAL A 153 -1.37 -13.12 9.96
N ILE A 154 -2.01 -14.07 10.62
CA ILE A 154 -1.72 -15.50 10.51
C ILE A 154 -2.97 -16.23 10.03
N VAL A 155 -2.89 -16.85 8.86
CA VAL A 155 -3.92 -17.75 8.34
C VAL A 155 -3.63 -19.15 8.88
N ALA A 156 -4.38 -19.57 9.88
CA ALA A 156 -4.20 -20.86 10.54
C ALA A 156 -5.09 -21.91 9.86
N MET A 157 -4.49 -22.96 9.32
CA MET A 157 -5.18 -24.07 8.66
C MET A 157 -5.57 -25.16 9.65
N SER A 158 -5.05 -25.10 10.90
CA SER A 158 -5.39 -26.00 12.00
C SER A 158 -5.61 -25.24 13.29
N GLU A 159 -6.34 -25.85 14.23
CA GLU A 159 -6.54 -25.30 15.59
C GLU A 159 -5.21 -25.08 16.30
N GLN A 160 -4.25 -25.99 16.14
CA GLN A 160 -2.93 -25.88 16.73
C GLN A 160 -2.19 -24.63 16.25
N GLU A 161 -2.17 -24.38 14.92
CA GLU A 161 -1.54 -23.18 14.36
C GLU A 161 -2.23 -21.90 14.85
N ALA A 162 -3.55 -21.90 15.02
CA ALA A 162 -4.27 -20.74 15.55
C ALA A 162 -3.93 -20.46 17.01
N LEU A 163 -3.79 -21.50 17.85
CA LEU A 163 -3.41 -21.33 19.24
C LEU A 163 -1.95 -20.86 19.39
N GLU A 164 -1.03 -21.40 18.58
CA GLU A 164 0.37 -20.91 18.50
C GLU A 164 0.43 -19.45 18.08
N ALA A 165 -0.38 -19.04 17.08
CA ALA A 165 -0.47 -17.64 16.67
C ALA A 165 -0.96 -16.72 17.80
N LEU A 166 -1.91 -17.18 18.64
CA LEU A 166 -2.34 -16.44 19.83
C LEU A 166 -1.24 -16.32 20.87
N ASP A 167 -0.48 -17.39 21.09
CA ASP A 167 0.66 -17.40 22.02
C ASP A 167 1.69 -16.34 21.59
N ASP A 168 2.06 -16.31 20.31
CA ASP A 168 3.00 -15.34 19.74
C ASP A 168 2.48 -13.90 19.89
N MET A 169 1.21 -13.66 19.59
CA MET A 169 0.62 -12.31 19.66
C MET A 169 0.55 -11.77 21.09
N PHE A 170 0.06 -12.56 22.03
CA PHE A 170 -0.05 -12.15 23.44
C PHE A 170 1.27 -12.21 24.21
N SER A 171 2.34 -12.86 23.68
CA SER A 171 3.68 -12.87 24.29
C SER A 171 4.38 -11.51 24.29
N GLY A 172 3.86 -10.55 23.51
CA GLY A 172 4.45 -9.21 23.34
C GLY A 172 5.45 -9.12 22.18
N GLU A 173 5.60 -10.14 21.35
CA GLU A 173 6.46 -10.12 20.15
C GLU A 173 6.04 -9.01 19.17
N PHE A 174 4.74 -8.67 19.13
CA PHE A 174 4.19 -7.59 18.31
C PHE A 174 4.06 -6.26 19.07
N GLY A 175 4.69 -6.12 20.25
CA GLY A 175 4.59 -4.91 21.06
C GLY A 175 3.15 -4.58 21.46
N SER A 176 2.79 -3.29 21.43
CA SER A 176 1.41 -2.85 21.75
C SER A 176 0.36 -3.34 20.75
N ALA A 177 0.74 -3.67 19.51
CA ALA A 177 -0.19 -4.19 18.51
C ALA A 177 -0.74 -5.58 18.84
N GLY A 178 0.02 -6.40 19.60
CA GLY A 178 -0.40 -7.73 20.05
C GLY A 178 -1.22 -7.73 21.34
N ALA A 179 -1.48 -6.56 21.96
CA ALA A 179 -2.27 -6.49 23.18
C ALA A 179 -3.76 -6.83 22.96
N GLU A 180 -4.24 -6.70 21.75
CA GLU A 180 -5.59 -7.03 21.31
C GLU A 180 -5.53 -7.84 20.01
N VAL A 181 -6.47 -8.77 19.84
CA VAL A 181 -6.52 -9.69 18.71
C VAL A 181 -7.90 -9.71 18.10
N VAL A 182 -7.96 -9.65 16.76
CA VAL A 182 -9.17 -9.90 15.98
C VAL A 182 -9.04 -11.26 15.32
N ILE A 183 -10.00 -12.15 15.58
CA ILE A 183 -10.07 -13.47 14.99
C ILE A 183 -11.20 -13.49 13.96
N GLU A 184 -10.89 -13.81 12.72
CA GLU A 184 -11.83 -13.77 11.60
C GLU A 184 -12.07 -15.14 11.00
N GLU A 185 -13.26 -15.36 10.44
CA GLU A 185 -13.50 -16.51 9.56
C GLU A 185 -12.53 -16.46 8.37
N PHE A 186 -12.09 -17.62 7.92
CA PHE A 186 -11.30 -17.72 6.69
C PHE A 186 -12.21 -17.50 5.47
N MET A 187 -11.90 -16.49 4.68
CA MET A 187 -12.60 -16.23 3.42
C MET A 187 -11.85 -16.91 2.27
N GLU A 188 -12.56 -17.75 1.53
CA GLU A 188 -12.07 -18.31 0.27
C GLU A 188 -12.34 -17.36 -0.90
N GLY A 189 -11.48 -17.37 -1.91
CA GLY A 189 -11.64 -16.58 -3.13
C GLY A 189 -10.32 -16.07 -3.69
N GLU A 190 -10.42 -15.13 -4.62
CA GLU A 190 -9.28 -14.39 -5.13
C GLU A 190 -9.25 -13.00 -4.52
N GLU A 191 -8.08 -12.58 -4.03
CA GLU A 191 -7.91 -11.26 -3.47
C GLU A 191 -7.58 -10.25 -4.56
N ALA A 192 -8.21 -9.07 -4.49
CA ALA A 192 -7.92 -7.93 -5.34
C ALA A 192 -7.90 -6.64 -4.54
N SER A 193 -7.10 -5.70 -5.02
CA SER A 193 -6.94 -4.37 -4.46
C SER A 193 -7.77 -3.37 -5.24
N TYR A 194 -8.67 -2.65 -4.57
CA TYR A 194 -9.47 -1.58 -5.13
C TYR A 194 -9.05 -0.25 -4.53
N PHE A 195 -8.69 0.71 -5.37
CA PHE A 195 -8.19 2.02 -4.96
C PHE A 195 -9.20 3.11 -5.25
N ILE A 196 -9.53 3.87 -4.22
CA ILE A 196 -10.52 4.92 -4.25
C ILE A 196 -9.92 6.20 -3.65
N LEU A 197 -10.05 7.33 -4.32
CA LEU A 197 -9.86 8.63 -3.69
C LEU A 197 -11.16 9.02 -2.97
N CYS A 198 -11.01 9.57 -1.78
CA CYS A 198 -12.10 10.09 -0.98
C CYS A 198 -11.73 11.51 -0.54
N ASP A 199 -12.63 12.47 -0.65
CA ASP A 199 -12.40 13.86 -0.26
C ASP A 199 -13.21 14.32 0.96
N GLY A 200 -13.76 13.35 1.69
CA GLY A 200 -14.65 13.60 2.83
C GLY A 200 -16.13 13.64 2.47
N ARG A 201 -16.47 13.79 1.17
CA ARG A 201 -17.85 13.85 0.62
C ARG A 201 -18.03 12.89 -0.53
N ASP A 202 -17.18 13.01 -1.53
CA ASP A 202 -17.22 12.25 -2.76
C ASP A 202 -16.17 11.14 -2.78
N VAL A 203 -16.41 10.14 -3.62
CA VAL A 203 -15.49 9.01 -3.82
C VAL A 203 -15.26 8.80 -5.32
N LEU A 204 -14.02 8.57 -5.72
CA LEU A 204 -13.62 8.35 -7.10
C LEU A 204 -12.72 7.12 -7.21
N ALA A 205 -13.16 6.11 -7.95
CA ALA A 205 -12.33 4.94 -8.22
C ALA A 205 -11.14 5.32 -9.11
N ILE A 206 -9.93 4.96 -8.66
CA ILE A 206 -8.67 5.25 -9.38
C ILE A 206 -7.90 3.96 -9.72
N GLY A 207 -8.56 2.83 -9.75
CA GLY A 207 -8.03 1.62 -10.32
C GLY A 207 -8.07 0.39 -9.45
N THR A 208 -7.66 -0.71 -10.06
CA THR A 208 -7.59 -2.03 -9.45
C THR A 208 -6.21 -2.62 -9.67
N ALA A 209 -5.76 -3.45 -8.73
CA ALA A 209 -4.53 -4.24 -8.87
C ALA A 209 -4.69 -5.60 -8.18
N GLN A 210 -3.83 -6.55 -8.56
CA GLN A 210 -3.61 -7.77 -7.77
C GLN A 210 -2.13 -7.88 -7.44
N ASP A 211 -1.83 -8.16 -6.18
CA ASP A 211 -0.49 -8.40 -5.69
C ASP A 211 -0.19 -9.88 -5.48
N HIS A 212 1.08 -10.20 -5.30
CA HIS A 212 1.59 -11.51 -4.95
C HIS A 212 2.21 -11.44 -3.55
N LYS A 213 1.43 -11.74 -2.50
CA LYS A 213 1.83 -11.57 -1.10
C LYS A 213 2.84 -12.61 -0.60
N ARG A 214 2.80 -13.84 -1.14
CA ARG A 214 3.71 -14.90 -0.72
C ARG A 214 5.09 -14.73 -1.32
N VAL A 215 6.13 -15.05 -0.54
CA VAL A 215 7.53 -14.86 -0.93
C VAL A 215 7.96 -15.78 -2.07
N GLY A 216 7.43 -16.98 -2.16
CA GLY A 216 7.81 -18.01 -3.13
C GLY A 216 6.85 -18.13 -4.30
N GLU A 217 7.36 -18.68 -5.41
CA GLU A 217 6.56 -19.01 -6.59
C GLU A 217 5.42 -19.97 -6.26
N GLY A 218 4.32 -19.89 -7.04
CA GLY A 218 3.11 -20.66 -6.76
C GLY A 218 2.43 -20.30 -5.44
N ASP A 219 2.67 -19.07 -4.93
CA ASP A 219 2.12 -18.57 -3.67
C ASP A 219 2.48 -19.43 -2.45
N THR A 220 3.75 -19.76 -2.34
CA THR A 220 4.31 -20.56 -1.24
C THR A 220 5.12 -19.70 -0.26
N GLY A 221 5.35 -20.25 0.94
CA GLY A 221 6.12 -19.59 1.99
C GLY A 221 5.36 -18.50 2.75
N PRO A 222 6.05 -17.68 3.57
CA PRO A 222 5.44 -16.63 4.37
C PRO A 222 4.88 -15.48 3.56
N ASN A 223 3.96 -14.72 4.16
CA ASN A 223 3.47 -13.45 3.64
C ASN A 223 4.56 -12.39 3.67
N THR A 224 4.50 -11.46 2.73
CA THR A 224 5.40 -10.32 2.58
C THR A 224 4.57 -9.04 2.39
N GLY A 225 5.23 -7.91 2.17
CA GLY A 225 4.57 -6.68 1.73
C GLY A 225 4.17 -6.69 0.24
N GLY A 226 4.35 -7.81 -0.48
CA GLY A 226 4.12 -7.97 -1.92
C GLY A 226 5.42 -8.17 -2.69
N MET A 227 5.45 -9.22 -3.53
CA MET A 227 6.58 -9.59 -4.38
C MET A 227 6.40 -9.14 -5.83
N GLY A 228 5.30 -8.48 -6.12
CA GLY A 228 4.92 -7.94 -7.41
C GLY A 228 3.43 -7.68 -7.46
N ALA A 229 3.01 -6.90 -8.46
CA ALA A 229 1.62 -6.60 -8.70
C ALA A 229 1.37 -6.32 -10.18
N TYR A 230 0.11 -6.37 -10.58
CA TYR A 230 -0.34 -5.96 -11.90
C TYR A 230 -1.66 -5.21 -11.84
N SER A 231 -1.91 -4.38 -12.83
CA SER A 231 -3.11 -3.56 -12.99
C SER A 231 -3.52 -3.51 -14.48
N PRO A 232 -4.83 -3.61 -14.82
CA PRO A 232 -5.95 -3.83 -13.92
C PRO A 232 -6.01 -5.26 -13.37
N ALA A 233 -6.84 -5.49 -12.34
CA ALA A 233 -7.13 -6.80 -11.77
C ALA A 233 -8.30 -7.45 -12.53
N PRO A 234 -8.12 -8.50 -13.31
CA PRO A 234 -9.22 -9.08 -14.10
C PRO A 234 -10.35 -9.69 -13.26
N VAL A 235 -10.02 -10.16 -12.05
CA VAL A 235 -11.00 -10.75 -11.13
C VAL A 235 -11.99 -9.71 -10.60
N LEU A 236 -11.60 -8.45 -10.52
CA LEU A 236 -12.45 -7.34 -10.12
C LEU A 236 -13.09 -6.69 -11.36
N THR A 237 -14.11 -7.35 -11.91
CA THR A 237 -14.87 -6.85 -13.06
C THR A 237 -15.60 -5.56 -12.72
N ASP A 238 -16.05 -4.82 -13.73
CA ASP A 238 -16.81 -3.57 -13.52
C ASP A 238 -18.04 -3.79 -12.64
N GLU A 239 -18.76 -4.90 -12.83
CA GLU A 239 -19.94 -5.27 -12.03
C GLU A 239 -19.58 -5.49 -10.55
N ILE A 240 -18.48 -6.17 -10.27
CA ILE A 240 -18.00 -6.43 -8.91
C ILE A 240 -17.47 -5.12 -8.29
N ALA A 241 -16.78 -4.30 -9.06
CA ALA A 241 -16.30 -2.99 -8.62
C ALA A 241 -17.47 -2.04 -8.26
N GLU A 242 -18.55 -2.02 -9.08
CA GLU A 242 -19.77 -1.28 -8.77
C GLU A 242 -20.48 -1.83 -7.53
N GLN A 243 -20.54 -3.15 -7.36
CA GLN A 243 -21.06 -3.76 -6.14
C GLN A 243 -20.24 -3.34 -4.92
N ALA A 244 -18.91 -3.46 -4.96
CA ALA A 244 -18.02 -3.05 -3.88
C ALA A 244 -18.17 -1.55 -3.55
N MET A 245 -18.27 -0.70 -4.57
CA MET A 245 -18.52 0.73 -4.39
C MET A 245 -19.85 0.99 -3.67
N ARG A 246 -20.92 0.29 -4.05
CA ARG A 246 -22.27 0.49 -3.49
C ARG A 246 -22.42 -0.11 -2.09
N GLU A 247 -21.87 -1.29 -1.84
CA GLU A 247 -22.14 -2.09 -0.65
C GLU A 247 -21.03 -2.02 0.40
N ILE A 248 -19.81 -1.63 0.01
CA ILE A 248 -18.65 -1.57 0.91
C ILE A 248 -18.16 -0.12 1.06
N ILE A 249 -17.74 0.53 -0.03
CA ILE A 249 -17.02 1.81 0.05
C ILE A 249 -17.93 2.95 0.50
N LYS A 250 -19.03 3.21 -0.22
CA LYS A 250 -19.93 4.34 0.09
C LYS A 250 -20.55 4.22 1.49
N PRO A 251 -21.04 3.05 1.94
CA PRO A 251 -21.55 2.90 3.30
C PRO A 251 -20.48 3.16 4.37
N THR A 252 -19.24 2.66 4.16
CA THR A 252 -18.11 2.92 5.06
C THR A 252 -17.80 4.41 5.17
N MET A 253 -17.70 5.12 4.03
CA MET A 253 -17.42 6.56 4.03
C MET A 253 -18.54 7.37 4.71
N ALA A 254 -19.80 6.99 4.47
CA ALA A 254 -20.94 7.61 5.14
C ALA A 254 -20.90 7.40 6.66
N GLU A 255 -20.55 6.22 7.13
CA GLU A 255 -20.40 5.93 8.55
C GLU A 255 -19.24 6.68 9.18
N MET A 256 -18.09 6.79 8.49
CA MET A 256 -16.95 7.61 8.92
C MET A 256 -17.37 9.09 9.11
N ALA A 257 -18.06 9.64 8.13
CA ALA A 257 -18.58 11.02 8.22
C ALA A 257 -19.60 11.18 9.36
N ARG A 258 -20.49 10.20 9.56
CA ARG A 258 -21.47 10.19 10.67
C ARG A 258 -20.80 10.17 12.05
N ARG A 259 -19.65 9.51 12.18
CA ARG A 259 -18.83 9.49 13.41
C ARG A 259 -18.01 10.77 13.62
N GLY A 260 -18.04 11.72 12.66
CA GLY A 260 -17.26 12.96 12.74
C GLY A 260 -15.79 12.79 12.34
N THR A 261 -15.47 11.70 11.65
CA THR A 261 -14.13 11.39 11.14
C THR A 261 -14.17 11.18 9.62
N PRO A 262 -14.57 12.19 8.83
CA PRO A 262 -14.64 12.06 7.37
C PRO A 262 -13.27 11.65 6.83
N TYR A 263 -13.28 10.74 5.84
CA TYR A 263 -12.05 10.20 5.26
C TYR A 263 -11.62 11.06 4.05
N GLN A 264 -10.39 11.55 4.06
CA GLN A 264 -9.80 12.31 2.96
C GLN A 264 -8.43 11.72 2.62
N GLY A 265 -8.28 11.23 1.37
CA GLY A 265 -7.07 10.57 0.90
C GLY A 265 -7.38 9.36 0.04
N VAL A 266 -6.39 8.51 -0.20
CA VAL A 266 -6.61 7.23 -0.87
C VAL A 266 -7.07 6.17 0.13
N LEU A 267 -8.14 5.49 -0.20
CA LEU A 267 -8.61 4.29 0.48
C LEU A 267 -8.26 3.08 -0.39
N TYR A 268 -7.43 2.21 0.13
CA TYR A 268 -7.15 0.91 -0.47
C TYR A 268 -8.04 -0.14 0.21
N ALA A 269 -9.02 -0.67 -0.50
CA ALA A 269 -9.84 -1.78 -0.06
C ALA A 269 -9.27 -3.11 -0.59
N GLY A 270 -8.79 -3.97 0.31
CA GLY A 270 -8.50 -5.36 0.02
C GLY A 270 -9.81 -6.14 -0.01
N LEU A 271 -10.12 -6.71 -1.16
CA LEU A 271 -11.38 -7.41 -1.40
C LEU A 271 -11.13 -8.90 -1.67
N MET A 272 -11.87 -9.77 -1.01
CA MET A 272 -11.96 -11.19 -1.35
C MET A 272 -13.15 -11.39 -2.28
N ILE A 273 -12.89 -11.95 -3.46
CA ILE A 273 -13.88 -12.15 -4.51
C ILE A 273 -14.16 -13.64 -4.65
N LYS A 274 -15.41 -14.02 -4.44
CA LYS A 274 -15.89 -15.38 -4.62
C LYS A 274 -17.30 -15.37 -5.21
N ASP A 275 -17.55 -16.21 -6.23
CA ASP A 275 -18.85 -16.36 -6.87
C ASP A 275 -19.46 -15.04 -7.35
N GLY A 276 -18.61 -14.14 -7.92
CA GLY A 276 -19.01 -12.83 -8.44
C GLY A 276 -19.38 -11.81 -7.35
N LYS A 277 -18.97 -12.00 -6.10
CA LYS A 277 -19.24 -11.09 -4.98
C LYS A 277 -17.96 -10.72 -4.27
N ALA A 278 -17.85 -9.44 -3.92
CA ALA A 278 -16.76 -8.91 -3.11
C ALA A 278 -17.15 -8.83 -1.62
N ARG A 279 -16.21 -9.20 -0.75
CA ARG A 279 -16.26 -8.96 0.70
C ARG A 279 -14.97 -8.27 1.14
N LEU A 280 -15.07 -7.34 2.06
CA LEU A 280 -13.90 -6.62 2.56
C LEU A 280 -13.00 -7.54 3.40
N VAL A 281 -11.70 -7.57 3.06
CA VAL A 281 -10.64 -8.18 3.87
C VAL A 281 -10.11 -7.18 4.89
N GLU A 282 -9.69 -6.01 4.37
CA GLU A 282 -9.11 -4.93 5.18
C GLU A 282 -9.12 -3.62 4.38
N TYR A 283 -8.95 -2.50 5.09
CA TYR A 283 -8.60 -1.22 4.50
C TYR A 283 -7.15 -0.88 4.79
N ASN A 284 -6.51 -0.19 3.83
CA ASN A 284 -5.28 0.54 4.05
C ASN A 284 -5.53 2.03 3.77
N ALA A 285 -5.01 2.89 4.64
CA ALA A 285 -5.23 4.34 4.61
C ALA A 285 -4.23 5.09 3.71
N ARG A 286 -3.61 4.39 2.79
CA ARG A 286 -2.56 4.87 1.89
C ARG A 286 -2.51 3.98 0.65
N PHE A 287 -1.73 4.41 -0.37
CA PHE A 287 -1.43 3.53 -1.52
C PHE A 287 -0.73 2.25 -1.07
N GLY A 288 -0.99 1.15 -1.77
CA GLY A 288 -0.25 -0.09 -1.63
C GLY A 288 1.20 0.03 -2.11
N ASP A 289 2.03 -0.89 -1.71
CA ASP A 289 3.39 -1.08 -2.20
C ASP A 289 3.59 -2.61 -2.34
N PRO A 290 3.55 -3.19 -3.57
CA PRO A 290 3.94 -2.54 -4.84
C PRO A 290 2.78 -2.11 -5.78
N GLU A 291 1.54 -2.00 -5.36
CA GLU A 291 0.42 -1.66 -6.25
C GLU A 291 0.50 -0.22 -6.77
N CYS A 292 1.01 0.71 -5.96
CA CYS A 292 1.18 2.12 -6.36
C CYS A 292 2.02 2.23 -7.65
N GLN A 293 3.05 1.41 -7.79
CA GLN A 293 3.96 1.42 -8.93
C GLN A 293 3.21 1.17 -10.26
N VAL A 294 2.34 0.18 -10.28
CA VAL A 294 1.53 -0.13 -11.47
C VAL A 294 0.42 0.88 -11.72
N LEU A 295 -0.15 1.46 -10.64
CA LEU A 295 -1.15 2.51 -10.76
C LEU A 295 -0.53 3.81 -11.31
N MET A 296 0.60 4.25 -10.75
CA MET A 296 1.28 5.48 -11.19
C MET A 296 1.80 5.34 -12.62
N MET A 297 2.27 4.17 -13.03
CA MET A 297 2.68 3.89 -14.40
C MET A 297 1.52 4.08 -15.39
N ARG A 298 0.29 3.70 -15.01
CA ARG A 298 -0.92 3.87 -15.84
C ARG A 298 -1.52 5.27 -15.75
N LEU A 299 -1.48 5.91 -14.59
CA LEU A 299 -2.01 7.27 -14.37
C LEU A 299 -1.10 8.35 -15.00
N GLY A 300 0.22 8.18 -14.87
CA GLY A 300 1.18 9.18 -15.33
C GLY A 300 0.96 10.55 -14.68
N ALA A 301 1.18 11.61 -15.43
CA ALA A 301 1.10 13.00 -14.96
C ALA A 301 -0.25 13.39 -14.33
N GLN A 302 -1.37 12.77 -14.74
CA GLN A 302 -2.69 13.09 -14.17
C GLN A 302 -2.80 12.75 -12.68
N ALA A 303 -1.90 11.90 -12.14
CA ALA A 303 -1.92 11.55 -10.73
C ALA A 303 -1.91 12.79 -9.83
N LEU A 304 -1.08 13.79 -10.11
CA LEU A 304 -1.04 15.03 -9.33
C LEU A 304 -2.38 15.77 -9.33
N ASP A 305 -3.04 15.86 -10.48
CA ASP A 305 -4.34 16.55 -10.59
C ASP A 305 -5.42 15.86 -9.74
N LEU A 306 -5.40 14.54 -9.71
CA LEU A 306 -6.33 13.74 -8.90
C LEU A 306 -6.06 13.88 -7.39
N LEU A 307 -4.78 13.86 -6.99
CA LEU A 307 -4.39 14.03 -5.59
C LEU A 307 -4.71 15.44 -5.08
N LEU A 308 -4.49 16.47 -5.92
CA LEU A 308 -4.88 17.85 -5.63
C LEU A 308 -6.40 17.98 -5.48
N ALA A 309 -7.18 17.46 -6.44
CA ALA A 309 -8.62 17.50 -6.38
C ALA A 309 -9.18 16.81 -5.11
N CYS A 310 -8.55 15.71 -4.68
CA CYS A 310 -8.88 15.04 -3.44
C CYS A 310 -8.60 15.93 -2.22
N ALA A 311 -7.43 16.56 -2.17
CA ALA A 311 -7.04 17.43 -1.05
C ALA A 311 -7.84 18.73 -0.98
N GLU A 312 -8.32 19.21 -2.13
CA GLU A 312 -9.14 20.43 -2.27
C GLU A 312 -10.66 20.18 -2.22
N GLU A 313 -11.10 18.95 -1.90
CA GLU A 313 -12.51 18.53 -1.83
C GLU A 313 -13.30 18.78 -3.15
N ARG A 314 -12.66 18.46 -4.29
CA ARG A 314 -13.18 18.69 -5.64
C ARG A 314 -13.21 17.42 -6.51
N LEU A 315 -13.34 16.23 -5.90
CA LEU A 315 -13.36 14.97 -6.66
C LEU A 315 -14.53 14.88 -7.63
N SER A 316 -15.67 15.54 -7.34
CA SER A 316 -16.81 15.60 -8.26
C SER A 316 -16.54 16.38 -9.56
N GLU A 317 -15.47 17.16 -9.62
CA GLU A 317 -15.09 17.96 -10.79
C GLU A 317 -14.09 17.26 -11.72
N VAL A 318 -13.55 16.13 -11.31
CA VAL A 318 -12.50 15.44 -12.05
C VAL A 318 -12.92 14.04 -12.49
N GLN A 319 -12.27 13.55 -13.54
CA GLN A 319 -12.43 12.18 -14.04
C GLN A 319 -11.06 11.54 -14.23
N VAL A 320 -11.00 10.23 -14.07
CA VAL A 320 -9.79 9.47 -14.36
C VAL A 320 -9.78 9.04 -15.81
N ASN A 321 -8.73 9.41 -16.54
CA ASN A 321 -8.51 8.95 -17.91
C ASN A 321 -7.52 7.75 -17.87
N TRP A 322 -8.07 6.55 -17.93
CA TRP A 322 -7.24 5.35 -17.96
C TRP A 322 -6.65 5.12 -19.34
N ALA A 323 -5.35 4.84 -19.38
CA ALA A 323 -4.76 4.21 -20.54
C ALA A 323 -5.33 2.79 -20.70
N ALA A 324 -5.60 2.38 -21.93
CA ALA A 324 -6.15 1.05 -22.26
C ALA A 324 -5.05 -0.05 -22.21
N ASP A 325 -4.04 0.12 -21.37
CA ASP A 325 -2.90 -0.76 -21.23
C ASP A 325 -2.85 -1.44 -19.85
N HIS A 326 -1.91 -2.36 -19.72
CA HIS A 326 -1.66 -3.13 -18.52
C HIS A 326 -0.29 -2.77 -17.97
N ALA A 327 -0.17 -2.70 -16.66
CA ALA A 327 1.12 -2.54 -16.00
C ALA A 327 1.41 -3.72 -15.08
N LEU A 328 2.70 -4.08 -14.98
CA LEU A 328 3.18 -5.11 -14.08
C LEU A 328 4.48 -4.66 -13.43
N THR A 329 4.63 -4.96 -12.16
CA THR A 329 5.86 -4.71 -11.40
C THR A 329 6.39 -5.99 -10.77
N VAL A 330 7.69 -6.22 -10.87
CA VAL A 330 8.41 -7.31 -10.23
C VAL A 330 9.26 -6.74 -9.11
N VAL A 331 9.05 -7.22 -7.89
CA VAL A 331 9.86 -6.83 -6.73
C VAL A 331 11.11 -7.69 -6.66
N MET A 332 12.27 -7.04 -6.62
CA MET A 332 13.53 -7.67 -6.27
C MET A 332 13.81 -7.43 -4.79
N ALA A 333 13.97 -8.51 -4.05
CA ALA A 333 14.16 -8.52 -2.61
C ALA A 333 15.54 -9.09 -2.23
N ALA A 334 16.06 -8.70 -1.08
CA ALA A 334 17.29 -9.26 -0.52
C ALA A 334 17.07 -10.72 -0.09
N LYS A 335 18.03 -11.62 -0.36
CA LYS A 335 17.99 -13.01 0.11
C LYS A 335 17.78 -13.07 1.63
N GLY A 336 16.84 -13.90 2.05
CA GLY A 336 16.41 -14.01 3.43
C GLY A 336 15.14 -13.24 3.76
N TYR A 337 14.70 -12.26 2.93
CA TYR A 337 13.43 -11.57 3.12
C TYR A 337 12.23 -12.55 3.02
N PRO A 338 11.18 -12.45 3.86
CA PRO A 338 10.88 -11.41 4.86
C PRO A 338 11.56 -11.60 6.23
N GLY A 339 12.43 -12.60 6.40
CA GLY A 339 13.24 -12.78 7.60
C GLY A 339 14.48 -11.88 7.61
N ALA A 340 15.56 -12.35 8.23
CA ALA A 340 16.81 -11.62 8.31
C ALA A 340 17.53 -11.60 6.93
N TYR A 341 18.05 -10.45 6.55
CA TYR A 341 18.77 -10.24 5.30
C TYR A 341 19.99 -9.35 5.50
N GLU A 342 20.97 -9.47 4.60
CA GLU A 342 22.17 -8.65 4.56
C GLU A 342 21.87 -7.26 3.97
N LYS A 343 22.48 -6.22 4.54
CA LYS A 343 22.44 -4.85 4.05
C LYS A 343 23.78 -4.43 3.46
N GLY A 344 23.77 -3.47 2.55
CA GLY A 344 24.99 -2.91 1.94
C GLY A 344 25.49 -3.69 0.74
N THR A 345 24.80 -4.76 0.31
CA THR A 345 25.17 -5.52 -0.89
C THR A 345 25.03 -4.65 -2.15
N VAL A 346 25.99 -4.77 -3.07
CA VAL A 346 26.10 -3.91 -4.25
C VAL A 346 25.20 -4.40 -5.38
N ILE A 347 24.50 -3.44 -6.01
CA ILE A 347 23.61 -3.70 -7.15
C ILE A 347 24.20 -3.02 -8.39
N SER A 348 24.36 -3.77 -9.47
CA SER A 348 24.85 -3.29 -10.75
C SER A 348 23.78 -3.39 -11.86
N GLY A 349 23.99 -2.72 -12.98
CA GLY A 349 23.11 -2.78 -14.15
C GLY A 349 21.92 -1.81 -14.13
N VAL A 350 21.45 -1.36 -12.96
CA VAL A 350 20.25 -0.52 -12.83
C VAL A 350 20.31 0.77 -13.64
N ASN A 351 21.46 1.42 -13.72
CA ASN A 351 21.62 2.68 -14.46
C ASN A 351 21.56 2.52 -16.00
N ALA A 352 21.65 1.30 -16.52
CA ALA A 352 21.54 1.01 -17.95
C ALA A 352 20.11 0.63 -18.35
N LEU A 353 19.20 0.47 -17.39
CA LEU A 353 17.80 0.11 -17.66
C LEU A 353 17.06 1.27 -18.34
N PRO A 354 16.02 0.96 -19.16
CA PRO A 354 15.09 1.96 -19.64
C PRO A 354 14.48 2.77 -18.49
N ASP A 355 14.36 4.09 -18.70
CA ASP A 355 13.60 4.98 -17.84
C ASP A 355 12.68 5.83 -18.73
N SER A 356 11.43 5.40 -18.85
CA SER A 356 10.44 5.96 -19.77
C SER A 356 9.04 5.84 -19.21
N SER A 357 8.06 6.40 -19.93
CA SER A 357 6.64 6.26 -19.56
C SER A 357 6.09 4.83 -19.67
N SER A 358 6.84 3.90 -20.28
CA SER A 358 6.43 2.50 -20.46
C SER A 358 7.27 1.49 -19.67
N ALA A 359 8.44 1.88 -19.17
CA ALA A 359 9.31 0.99 -18.40
C ALA A 359 10.26 1.79 -17.53
N THR A 360 10.33 1.47 -16.24
CA THR A 360 11.25 2.07 -15.28
C THR A 360 11.52 1.15 -14.09
N CYS A 361 12.60 1.40 -13.38
CA CYS A 361 12.94 0.69 -12.15
C CYS A 361 12.76 1.63 -10.95
N PHE A 362 11.65 1.47 -10.21
CA PHE A 362 11.45 2.20 -8.97
C PHE A 362 12.30 1.62 -7.84
N HIS A 363 13.02 2.47 -7.15
CA HIS A 363 13.83 2.09 -5.99
C HIS A 363 12.96 2.08 -4.72
N ALA A 364 13.20 1.09 -3.86
CA ALA A 364 12.67 1.04 -2.51
C ALA A 364 13.83 1.13 -1.51
N GLY A 365 14.23 0.03 -0.90
CA GLY A 365 15.31 0.00 0.07
C GLY A 365 16.71 0.13 -0.55
N THR A 366 17.03 1.26 -1.16
CA THR A 366 18.35 1.51 -1.78
C THR A 366 19.04 2.74 -1.19
N ALA A 367 20.36 2.73 -1.18
CA ALA A 367 21.19 3.90 -0.90
C ALA A 367 22.37 4.00 -1.87
N GLN A 368 22.80 5.22 -2.15
CA GLN A 368 24.04 5.49 -2.89
C GLN A 368 25.19 5.61 -1.88
N ILE A 369 26.15 4.67 -1.92
CA ILE A 369 27.34 4.70 -1.07
C ILE A 369 28.57 4.83 -1.96
N GLY A 370 29.15 6.03 -2.00
CA GLY A 370 30.19 6.35 -2.97
C GLY A 370 29.70 6.19 -4.40
N ALA A 371 30.39 5.38 -5.20
CA ALA A 371 29.98 5.06 -6.58
C ALA A 371 28.95 3.91 -6.70
N ASN A 372 28.67 3.22 -5.60
CA ASN A 372 27.87 1.99 -5.63
C ASN A 372 26.42 2.25 -5.20
N LEU A 373 25.48 1.71 -5.96
CA LEU A 373 24.11 1.51 -5.50
C LEU A 373 24.08 0.28 -4.60
N THR A 374 23.47 0.40 -3.41
CA THR A 374 23.45 -0.67 -2.41
C THR A 374 22.04 -0.95 -1.91
N ALA A 375 21.79 -2.22 -1.56
CA ALA A 375 20.56 -2.66 -0.91
C ALA A 375 20.59 -2.33 0.59
N GLN A 376 19.53 -1.69 1.11
CA GLN A 376 19.39 -1.30 2.51
C GLN A 376 18.09 -1.83 3.14
N GLY A 377 17.19 -2.38 2.34
CA GLY A 377 15.90 -2.90 2.76
C GLY A 377 15.67 -4.35 2.36
N GLY A 378 14.55 -4.92 2.79
CA GLY A 378 14.13 -6.27 2.37
C GLY A 378 13.64 -6.27 0.93
N ARG A 379 12.68 -5.39 0.58
CA ARG A 379 12.31 -5.08 -0.80
C ARG A 379 13.17 -3.91 -1.27
N VAL A 380 13.79 -4.04 -2.42
CA VAL A 380 14.89 -3.14 -2.82
C VAL A 380 14.62 -2.43 -4.13
N LEU A 381 14.16 -3.15 -5.15
CA LEU A 381 13.81 -2.59 -6.47
C LEU A 381 12.44 -3.08 -6.90
N ASN A 382 11.74 -2.27 -7.70
CA ASN A 382 10.47 -2.60 -8.32
C ASN A 382 10.59 -2.34 -9.82
N VAL A 383 10.84 -3.39 -10.58
CA VAL A 383 10.99 -3.31 -12.04
C VAL A 383 9.61 -3.32 -12.66
N THR A 384 9.22 -2.18 -13.22
CA THR A 384 7.84 -1.92 -13.64
C THR A 384 7.78 -1.64 -15.13
N ALA A 385 6.85 -2.29 -15.81
CA ALA A 385 6.60 -2.07 -17.22
C ALA A 385 5.10 -1.96 -17.52
N ARG A 386 4.77 -1.29 -18.63
CA ARG A 386 3.44 -1.05 -19.15
C ARG A 386 3.40 -1.35 -20.64
N ALA A 387 2.40 -2.11 -21.10
CA ALA A 387 2.22 -2.49 -22.50
C ALA A 387 0.73 -2.69 -22.84
N ALA A 388 0.43 -2.96 -24.12
CA ALA A 388 -0.92 -3.20 -24.60
C ALA A 388 -1.57 -4.45 -23.97
N SER A 389 -0.75 -5.42 -23.53
CA SER A 389 -1.21 -6.62 -22.83
C SER A 389 -0.37 -6.89 -21.59
N LEU A 390 -0.95 -7.63 -20.63
CA LEU A 390 -0.23 -8.04 -19.43
C LEU A 390 0.98 -8.94 -19.76
N SER A 391 0.84 -9.81 -20.77
CA SER A 391 1.92 -10.68 -21.22
C SER A 391 3.11 -9.89 -21.74
N GLU A 392 2.89 -8.85 -22.54
CA GLU A 392 3.95 -7.96 -23.02
C GLU A 392 4.59 -7.16 -21.88
N ALA A 393 3.77 -6.57 -20.97
CA ALA A 393 4.28 -5.87 -19.80
C ALA A 393 5.15 -6.77 -18.92
N ARG A 394 4.72 -8.02 -18.73
CA ARG A 394 5.48 -9.04 -18.00
C ARG A 394 6.82 -9.34 -18.67
N THR A 395 6.83 -9.58 -19.96
CA THR A 395 8.07 -9.83 -20.73
C THR A 395 9.04 -8.68 -20.57
N MET A 396 8.57 -7.44 -20.80
CA MET A 396 9.39 -6.22 -20.65
C MET A 396 9.97 -6.09 -19.24
N ALA A 397 9.18 -6.33 -18.19
CA ALA A 397 9.65 -6.25 -16.82
C ALA A 397 10.73 -7.28 -16.52
N TYR A 398 10.56 -8.53 -16.95
CA TYR A 398 11.58 -9.57 -16.74
C TYR A 398 12.83 -9.38 -17.58
N ASP A 399 12.72 -8.88 -18.81
CA ASP A 399 13.89 -8.51 -19.65
C ASP A 399 14.74 -7.43 -18.95
N MET A 400 14.13 -6.53 -18.20
CA MET A 400 14.85 -5.56 -17.37
C MET A 400 15.45 -6.20 -16.11
N VAL A 401 14.69 -7.07 -15.41
CA VAL A 401 15.19 -7.82 -14.25
C VAL A 401 16.46 -8.60 -14.59
N ASP A 402 16.51 -9.23 -15.78
CA ASP A 402 17.64 -10.04 -16.23
C ASP A 402 18.89 -9.22 -16.57
N GLN A 403 18.79 -7.89 -16.67
CA GLN A 403 19.93 -6.97 -16.84
C GLN A 403 20.50 -6.48 -15.50
N ILE A 404 19.82 -6.75 -14.38
CA ILE A 404 20.29 -6.36 -13.05
C ILE A 404 21.21 -7.44 -12.50
N ASP A 405 22.44 -7.07 -12.20
CA ASP A 405 23.40 -7.95 -11.52
C ASP A 405 23.40 -7.65 -10.01
N TRP A 406 22.73 -8.53 -9.28
CA TRP A 406 22.64 -8.51 -7.83
C TRP A 406 22.53 -9.93 -7.26
N PRO A 407 23.70 -10.61 -7.05
CA PRO A 407 23.73 -12.00 -6.58
C PRO A 407 23.04 -12.25 -5.24
N GLU A 408 22.97 -11.25 -4.34
CA GLU A 408 22.32 -11.33 -3.04
C GLU A 408 20.82 -10.99 -3.10
N GLY A 409 20.30 -10.73 -4.31
CA GLY A 409 18.89 -10.50 -4.55
C GLY A 409 18.16 -11.72 -5.07
N PHE A 410 16.84 -11.67 -5.01
CA PHE A 410 15.95 -12.62 -5.68
C PHE A 410 14.64 -11.94 -6.06
N CYS A 411 13.90 -12.53 -6.97
CA CYS A 411 12.53 -12.18 -7.30
C CYS A 411 11.72 -13.44 -7.61
N ARG A 412 10.41 -13.32 -7.64
CA ARG A 412 9.52 -14.36 -8.18
C ARG A 412 9.50 -14.25 -9.71
N ARG A 413 9.48 -15.38 -10.40
CA ARG A 413 9.42 -15.45 -11.86
C ARG A 413 7.99 -15.68 -12.40
N ASP A 414 7.03 -15.83 -11.52
CA ASP A 414 5.64 -16.12 -11.84
C ASP A 414 4.67 -14.93 -11.64
N ILE A 415 5.17 -13.70 -11.45
CA ILE A 415 4.30 -12.51 -11.27
C ILE A 415 3.35 -12.40 -12.47
N GLY A 416 2.05 -12.20 -12.16
CA GLY A 416 0.99 -12.08 -13.15
C GLY A 416 0.38 -13.41 -13.62
N TRP A 417 0.85 -14.55 -13.14
CA TRP A 417 0.43 -15.87 -13.63
C TRP A 417 -1.09 -16.13 -13.54
N ARG A 418 -1.79 -15.50 -12.58
CA ARG A 418 -3.23 -15.67 -12.39
C ARG A 418 -4.07 -15.00 -13.49
N ALA A 419 -3.49 -14.05 -14.22
CA ALA A 419 -4.18 -13.23 -15.22
C ALA A 419 -3.66 -13.48 -16.66
N LEU A 420 -2.86 -14.52 -16.87
CA LEU A 420 -2.26 -14.89 -18.16
C LEU A 420 -2.81 -16.19 -18.74
#